data_deeef63d3bbb8db02c89bfed48ca4ecc
#
_entry.id   deeef63d3bbb8db02c89bfed48ca4ecc
#
_cell.length_a   1.000
_cell.length_b   1.000
_cell.length_c   1.000
_cell.angle_alpha   90.00
_cell.angle_beta   90.00
_cell.angle_gamma   90.00
#
_symmetry.space_group_name_H-M   'P 1'
#
loop_
_entity.id
_entity.type
_entity.pdbx_description
1 polymer ?
#
loop_
_entity_poly.entity_id
_entity_poly.type
_entity_poly.pdbx_seq_one_letter_code
_entity_poly.pdbx_strand_id
1 'polypeptide(L)'
;FVYMINGQMQAVFAFVLGEDPTYKVIEDGQWLNDTLPYGTLHRLASAGESKGIGKAVVEWCLEHCESLRADTHADNKIMQHLLEKNGFARCGIIHVEDGTPRVAYQKLSATVHMQEE
;
A
#
# COMPACT_ATOMS: atom_id res chain seq x y z
N PHE A 1 -8.50 3.90 10.22
CA PHE A 1 -9.80 3.81 9.52
C PHE A 1 -10.40 2.42 9.68
N VAL A 2 -11.71 2.36 9.67
CA VAL A 2 -12.47 1.12 9.75
C VAL A 2 -13.36 1.03 8.53
N TYR A 3 -13.31 -0.10 7.83
CA TYR A 3 -14.19 -0.39 6.72
C TYR A 3 -15.35 -1.25 7.21
N MET A 4 -16.58 -0.76 7.02
CA MET A 4 -17.78 -1.42 7.54
C MET A 4 -18.79 -1.69 6.43
N ILE A 5 -19.48 -2.82 6.54
CA ILE A 5 -20.62 -3.16 5.70
C ILE A 5 -21.77 -3.56 6.63
N ASN A 6 -22.92 -2.90 6.46
CA ASN A 6 -24.13 -3.20 7.23
C ASN A 6 -23.89 -3.23 8.75
N GLY A 7 -23.07 -2.28 9.25
CA GLY A 7 -22.77 -2.18 10.66
C GLY A 7 -21.75 -3.17 11.18
N GLN A 8 -21.19 -4.02 10.30
CA GLN A 8 -20.16 -4.98 10.70
C GLN A 8 -18.79 -4.56 10.19
N MET A 9 -17.80 -4.62 11.08
CA MET A 9 -16.43 -4.25 10.72
C MET A 9 -15.82 -5.30 9.79
N GLN A 10 -15.32 -4.84 8.64
CA GLN A 10 -14.70 -5.71 7.65
C GLN A 10 -13.17 -5.57 7.64
N ALA A 11 -12.67 -4.39 7.92
CA ALA A 11 -11.23 -4.15 7.95
C ALA A 11 -10.89 -2.95 8.85
N VAL A 12 -9.67 -2.96 9.36
CA VAL A 12 -9.05 -1.84 10.04
C VAL A 12 -7.75 -1.54 9.32
N PHE A 13 -7.47 -0.26 9.07
CA PHE A 13 -6.24 0.13 8.40
C PHE A 13 -5.85 1.54 8.81
N ALA A 14 -4.56 1.86 8.63
CA ALA A 14 -4.05 3.21 8.79
C ALA A 14 -3.68 3.75 7.41
N PHE A 15 -4.05 4.99 7.14
CA PHE A 15 -3.72 5.67 5.90
C PHE A 15 -3.13 7.02 6.26
N VAL A 16 -1.89 7.28 5.83
CA VAL A 16 -1.15 8.48 6.20
C VAL A 16 -0.72 9.20 4.92
N LEU A 17 -1.07 10.46 4.80
CA LEU A 17 -0.59 11.32 3.72
C LEU A 17 0.71 11.97 4.15
N GLY A 18 1.66 12.08 3.21
CA GLY A 18 2.93 12.73 3.45
C GLY A 18 4.10 11.78 3.41
N GLU A 19 5.30 12.36 3.46
CA GLU A 19 6.53 11.57 3.35
C GLU A 19 6.77 10.69 4.58
N ASP A 20 7.20 9.47 4.32
CA ASP A 20 7.66 8.55 5.35
C ASP A 20 9.19 8.47 5.27
N PRO A 21 9.91 8.79 6.35
CA PRO A 21 11.38 8.77 6.32
C PRO A 21 11.97 7.42 5.92
N THR A 22 11.28 6.32 6.23
CA THR A 22 11.77 4.97 5.88
C THR A 22 11.71 4.69 4.39
N TYR A 23 10.98 5.51 3.63
CA TYR A 23 10.83 5.34 2.18
C TYR A 23 11.83 6.17 1.38
N LYS A 24 12.68 6.94 2.02
CA LYS A 24 13.66 7.77 1.32
C LYS A 24 14.78 6.95 0.69
N VAL A 25 15.12 5.82 1.28
CA VAL A 25 16.14 4.93 0.77
C VAL A 25 15.50 3.60 0.41
N ILE A 26 15.63 3.21 -0.85
CA ILE A 26 15.14 1.93 -1.34
C ILE A 26 16.29 1.19 -2.01
N GLU A 27 16.41 -0.11 -1.73
CA GLU A 27 17.45 -0.97 -2.26
C GLU A 27 16.82 -2.05 -3.15
N ASP A 28 17.65 -2.68 -3.97
CA ASP A 28 17.25 -3.77 -4.86
C ASP A 28 16.09 -3.42 -5.80
N GLY A 29 16.02 -2.16 -6.19
CA GLY A 29 14.97 -1.67 -7.05
C GLY A 29 14.79 -0.17 -6.94
N GLN A 30 13.63 0.30 -7.33
CA GLN A 30 13.30 1.72 -7.27
C GLN A 30 11.79 1.91 -7.25
N TRP A 31 11.34 3.04 -6.69
CA TRP A 31 9.93 3.41 -6.75
C TRP A 31 9.49 3.60 -8.20
N LEU A 32 8.21 3.31 -8.48
CA LEU A 32 7.61 3.58 -9.79
C LEU A 32 7.65 5.07 -10.10
N ASN A 33 7.35 5.87 -9.10
CA ASN A 33 7.40 7.32 -9.17
C ASN A 33 7.82 7.84 -7.80
N ASP A 34 8.82 8.70 -7.74
CA ASP A 34 9.34 9.24 -6.49
C ASP A 34 9.18 10.76 -6.42
N THR A 35 8.40 11.35 -7.30
CA THR A 35 8.18 12.80 -7.35
C THR A 35 6.80 13.22 -6.86
N LEU A 36 5.78 12.36 -7.04
CA LEU A 36 4.44 12.67 -6.59
C LEU A 36 4.32 12.57 -5.06
N PRO A 37 3.52 13.44 -4.45
CA PRO A 37 3.11 13.21 -3.07
C PRO A 37 2.41 11.86 -2.97
N TYR A 38 2.62 11.17 -1.86
CA TYR A 38 2.05 9.84 -1.71
C TYR A 38 1.35 9.66 -0.38
N GLY A 39 0.44 8.69 -0.36
CA GLY A 39 -0.13 8.17 0.87
C GLY A 39 0.46 6.80 1.17
N THR A 40 0.42 6.39 2.40
CA THR A 40 0.93 5.09 2.84
C THR A 40 -0.17 4.32 3.53
N LEU A 41 -0.36 3.08 3.10
CA LEU A 41 -1.31 2.15 3.71
C LEU A 41 -0.54 1.26 4.70
N HIS A 42 -0.93 1.36 5.97
CA HIS A 42 -0.31 0.58 7.04
C HIS A 42 -1.33 -0.29 7.75
N ARG A 43 -0.86 -1.39 8.34
CA ARG A 43 -1.60 -2.17 9.31
C ARG A 43 -2.98 -2.62 8.83
N LEU A 44 -3.07 -3.01 7.57
CA LEU A 44 -4.31 -3.55 7.05
C LEU A 44 -4.60 -4.90 7.69
N ALA A 45 -5.70 -4.99 8.41
CA ALA A 45 -6.19 -6.23 8.96
C ALA A 45 -7.66 -6.38 8.54
N SER A 46 -7.99 -7.52 7.96
CA SER A 46 -9.36 -7.80 7.55
C SER A 46 -10.00 -8.79 8.52
N ALA A 47 -11.31 -8.64 8.72
CA ALA A 47 -12.08 -9.49 9.62
C ALA A 47 -12.44 -10.83 8.99
N GLY A 48 -11.84 -11.18 7.87
CA GLY A 48 -11.92 -12.52 7.42
C GLY A 48 -12.35 -12.75 6.00
N GLU A 49 -13.50 -13.31 5.76
CA GLU A 49 -13.77 -14.14 4.61
C GLU A 49 -14.43 -13.43 3.42
N SER A 50 -14.79 -12.16 3.56
CA SER A 50 -15.44 -11.43 2.47
C SER A 50 -14.44 -11.09 1.39
N LYS A 51 -14.78 -11.43 0.17
CA LYS A 51 -13.94 -11.11 -0.99
C LYS A 51 -14.03 -9.61 -1.30
N GLY A 52 -12.94 -9.05 -1.79
CA GLY A 52 -12.92 -7.68 -2.25
C GLY A 52 -12.68 -6.62 -1.18
N ILE A 53 -12.44 -7.00 0.09
CA ILE A 53 -12.16 -6.04 1.14
C ILE A 53 -10.87 -5.28 0.85
N GLY A 54 -9.81 -5.99 0.48
CA GLY A 54 -8.53 -5.36 0.14
C GLY A 54 -8.68 -4.40 -1.02
N LYS A 55 -9.42 -4.81 -2.05
CA LYS A 55 -9.70 -3.96 -3.20
C LYS A 55 -10.45 -2.68 -2.79
N ALA A 56 -11.46 -2.81 -1.94
CA ALA A 56 -12.23 -1.66 -1.49
C ALA A 56 -11.36 -0.67 -0.70
N VAL A 57 -10.50 -1.16 0.18
CA VAL A 57 -9.59 -0.32 0.96
C VAL A 57 -8.60 0.39 0.04
N VAL A 58 -8.00 -0.32 -0.90
CA VAL A 58 -7.04 0.26 -1.85
C VAL A 58 -7.71 1.32 -2.71
N GLU A 59 -8.90 1.06 -3.22
CA GLU A 59 -9.63 2.02 -4.03
C GLU A 59 -9.97 3.28 -3.24
N TRP A 60 -10.39 3.12 -1.98
CA TRP A 60 -10.65 4.27 -1.10
C TRP A 60 -9.38 5.12 -0.91
N CYS A 61 -8.25 4.47 -0.65
CA CYS A 61 -6.99 5.19 -0.50
C CYS A 61 -6.63 5.97 -1.77
N LEU A 62 -6.81 5.37 -2.94
CA LEU A 62 -6.49 6.01 -4.21
C LEU A 62 -7.47 7.12 -4.61
N GLU A 63 -8.59 7.25 -3.93
CA GLU A 63 -9.44 8.43 -4.05
C GLU A 63 -8.81 9.65 -3.37
N HIS A 64 -7.87 9.43 -2.45
CA HIS A 64 -7.27 10.47 -1.63
C HIS A 64 -5.80 10.76 -1.97
N CYS A 65 -5.23 10.01 -2.89
CA CYS A 65 -3.84 10.21 -3.32
C CYS A 65 -3.63 9.63 -4.72
N GLU A 66 -2.64 10.16 -5.43
CA GLU A 66 -2.30 9.65 -6.77
C GLU A 66 -1.26 8.53 -6.71
N SER A 67 -0.52 8.45 -5.63
CA SER A 67 0.51 7.44 -5.41
C SER A 67 0.27 6.81 -4.04
N LEU A 68 0.14 5.50 -4.00
CA LEU A 68 -0.08 4.75 -2.76
C LEU A 68 1.07 3.80 -2.55
N ARG A 69 1.71 3.89 -1.39
CA ARG A 69 2.82 3.04 -1.00
C ARG A 69 2.40 2.13 0.14
N ALA A 70 3.04 0.98 0.22
CA ALA A 70 2.88 0.04 1.31
C ALA A 70 4.15 -0.77 1.45
N ASP A 71 4.36 -1.34 2.62
CA ASP A 71 5.45 -2.28 2.83
C ASP A 71 4.95 -3.44 3.67
N THR A 72 5.64 -4.57 3.57
CA THR A 72 5.30 -5.74 4.36
C THR A 72 6.56 -6.59 4.59
N HIS A 73 6.52 -7.38 5.66
CA HIS A 73 7.61 -8.30 5.97
C HIS A 73 7.76 -9.35 4.86
N ALA A 74 9.00 -9.73 4.57
CA ALA A 74 9.28 -10.72 3.53
C ALA A 74 8.61 -12.07 3.78
N ASP A 75 8.32 -12.37 5.04
CA ASP A 75 7.65 -13.63 5.41
C ASP A 75 6.14 -13.55 5.30
N ASN A 76 5.57 -12.36 5.14
CA ASN A 76 4.13 -12.19 5.07
C ASN A 76 3.63 -12.39 3.63
N LYS A 77 3.52 -13.65 3.25
CA LYS A 77 3.12 -14.01 1.88
C LYS A 77 1.68 -13.64 1.59
N ILE A 78 0.82 -13.67 2.60
CA ILE A 78 -0.60 -13.29 2.46
C ILE A 78 -0.70 -11.82 2.05
N MET A 79 0.00 -10.94 2.76
CA MET A 79 -0.03 -9.51 2.44
C MET A 79 0.62 -9.21 1.09
N GLN A 80 1.74 -9.86 0.77
CA GLN A 80 2.37 -9.70 -0.54
C GLN A 80 1.41 -10.08 -1.66
N HIS A 81 0.72 -11.21 -1.50
CA HIS A 81 -0.26 -11.65 -2.49
C HIS A 81 -1.42 -10.66 -2.62
N LEU A 82 -1.91 -10.14 -1.49
CA LEU A 82 -3.00 -9.16 -1.48
C LEU A 82 -2.59 -7.89 -2.24
N LEU A 83 -1.40 -7.37 -1.98
CA LEU A 83 -0.92 -6.17 -2.64
C LEU A 83 -0.75 -6.40 -4.14
N GLU A 84 -0.12 -7.50 -4.53
CA GLU A 84 0.10 -7.80 -5.95
C GLU A 84 -1.21 -8.05 -6.67
N LYS A 85 -2.14 -8.74 -6.05
CA LYS A 85 -3.47 -8.99 -6.60
C LYS A 85 -4.23 -7.68 -6.85
N ASN A 86 -4.00 -6.67 -6.02
CA ASN A 86 -4.65 -5.37 -6.14
C ASN A 86 -3.85 -4.36 -6.97
N GLY A 87 -2.88 -4.84 -7.73
CA GLY A 87 -2.20 -4.01 -8.72
C GLY A 87 -0.97 -3.27 -8.22
N PHE A 88 -0.51 -3.54 -7.01
CA PHE A 88 0.74 -2.96 -6.53
C PHE A 88 1.92 -3.63 -7.23
N ALA A 89 2.91 -2.83 -7.59
CA ALA A 89 4.17 -3.33 -8.11
C ALA A 89 5.18 -3.43 -6.97
N ARG A 90 5.92 -4.52 -6.96
CA ARG A 90 7.03 -4.69 -6.03
C ARG A 90 8.16 -3.78 -6.48
N CYS A 91 8.61 -2.89 -5.60
CA CYS A 91 9.58 -1.85 -5.95
C CYS A 91 10.98 -2.13 -5.46
N GLY A 92 11.13 -2.76 -4.30
CA GLY A 92 12.44 -3.04 -3.73
C GLY A 92 12.34 -3.31 -2.24
N ILE A 93 13.42 -3.01 -1.54
CA ILE A 93 13.54 -3.25 -0.11
C ILE A 93 13.77 -1.92 0.61
N ILE A 94 12.99 -1.67 1.64
CA ILE A 94 13.23 -0.56 2.57
C ILE A 94 13.56 -1.11 3.93
N HIS A 95 14.10 -0.26 4.81
CA HIS A 95 14.40 -0.63 6.18
C HIS A 95 13.62 0.26 7.12
N VAL A 96 12.83 -0.35 8.03
CA VAL A 96 12.11 0.40 9.05
C VAL A 96 13.06 0.82 10.19
N GLU A 97 12.54 1.58 11.17
CA GLU A 97 13.39 2.22 12.19
C GLU A 97 14.33 1.27 12.91
N ASP A 98 13.91 0.05 13.20
CA ASP A 98 14.75 -0.92 13.89
C ASP A 98 15.73 -1.64 12.96
N GLY A 99 15.79 -1.26 11.68
CA GLY A 99 16.66 -1.87 10.70
C GLY A 99 16.08 -3.09 9.99
N THR A 100 14.87 -3.51 10.35
CA THR A 100 14.24 -4.67 9.73
C THR A 100 13.93 -4.39 8.25
N PRO A 101 14.35 -5.29 7.33
CA PRO A 101 14.03 -5.11 5.93
C PRO A 101 12.55 -5.42 5.65
N ARG A 102 11.95 -4.64 4.76
CA ARG A 102 10.57 -4.83 4.32
C ARG A 102 10.49 -4.75 2.82
N VAL A 103 9.58 -5.51 2.24
CA VAL A 103 9.31 -5.44 0.81
C VAL A 103 8.42 -4.24 0.55
N ALA A 104 8.86 -3.36 -0.34
CA ALA A 104 8.17 -2.11 -0.65
C ALA A 104 7.34 -2.26 -1.92
N TYR A 105 6.13 -1.69 -1.87
CA TYR A 105 5.16 -1.74 -2.96
C TYR A 105 4.63 -0.36 -3.26
N GLN A 106 4.24 -0.14 -4.51
CA GLN A 106 3.61 1.11 -4.92
C GLN A 106 2.55 0.85 -5.98
N LYS A 107 1.46 1.61 -5.90
CA LYS A 107 0.43 1.63 -6.92
C LYS A 107 0.11 3.08 -7.27
N LEU A 108 0.11 3.41 -8.55
CA LEU A 108 -0.29 4.72 -9.04
C LEU A 108 -1.76 4.68 -9.42
N SER A 109 -2.45 5.82 -9.26
CA SER A 109 -3.85 5.91 -9.69
C SER A 109 -3.95 5.75 -11.20
N ALA A 110 -5.14 5.36 -11.68
CA ALA A 110 -5.38 5.19 -13.11
C ALA A 110 -5.14 6.49 -13.88
N THR A 111 -5.44 7.65 -13.27
CA THR A 111 -5.23 8.95 -13.88
C THR A 111 -3.75 9.20 -14.16
N VAL A 112 -2.88 8.86 -13.22
CA VAL A 112 -1.43 9.02 -13.39
C VAL A 112 -0.93 8.10 -14.50
N HIS A 113 -1.36 6.83 -14.51
CA HIS A 113 -0.99 5.90 -15.57
C HIS A 113 -1.37 6.40 -16.95
N MET A 114 -2.55 6.97 -17.09
CA MET A 114 -3.01 7.52 -18.36
C MET A 114 -2.15 8.71 -18.81
N GLN A 115 -1.66 9.51 -17.88
CA GLN A 115 -0.82 10.65 -18.19
C GLN A 115 0.59 10.24 -18.61
N GLU A 116 1.08 9.12 -18.15
CA GLU A 116 2.41 8.62 -18.48
C GLU A 116 2.49 7.94 -19.85
N GLU A 117 1.35 7.56 -20.38
CA GLU A 117 1.26 6.96 -21.70
C GLU A 117 1.17 8.03 -22.81
#